data_419321e905a7d7bac7e2848894d686ee
#
_entry.id   419321e905a7d7bac7e2848894d686ee
#
_cell.length_a   1.000
_cell.length_b   1.000
_cell.length_c   1.000
_cell.angle_alpha   90.00
_cell.angle_beta   90.00
_cell.angle_gamma   90.00
#
_symmetry.space_group_name_H-M   'P 1'
#
loop_
_entity.id
_entity.type
_entity.pdbx_description
1 polymer ?
#
loop_
_entity_poly.entity_id
_entity_poly.type
_entity_poly.pdbx_seq_one_letter_code
_entity_poly.pdbx_strand_id
1 'polypeptide(L)'
;RILEDFRGADCRIAFVVTADADDAREFLGPWAQRMLTFADPDRDLVKAIGVNELPAFVHLRQDRSVAALAEGWDPPEWRDAVSELAKAMSWTRPNIPGPADPKPYPGSPALGA
;
A
#
# COMPACT_ATOMS: atom_id res chain seq x y z
N ARG A 1 4.93 -4.21 -7.04
CA ARG A 1 6.29 -3.82 -7.43
C ARG A 1 6.96 -2.96 -6.37
N ILE A 2 6.34 -1.86 -5.98
CA ILE A 2 6.91 -0.92 -5.01
C ILE A 2 7.25 -1.60 -3.68
N LEU A 3 6.34 -2.40 -3.14
CA LEU A 3 6.55 -3.09 -1.87
C LEU A 3 7.65 -4.13 -1.96
N GLU A 4 7.78 -4.82 -3.09
CA GLU A 4 8.84 -5.81 -3.27
C GLU A 4 10.23 -5.20 -3.18
N ASP A 5 10.38 -3.95 -3.64
CA ASP A 5 11.66 -3.24 -3.57
C ASP A 5 12.13 -2.98 -2.14
N PHE A 6 11.21 -3.04 -1.16
CA PHE A 6 11.51 -2.86 0.25
C PHE A 6 11.67 -4.17 1.03
N ARG A 7 11.64 -5.34 0.38
CA ARG A 7 11.66 -6.64 1.08
C ARG A 7 12.89 -6.84 1.97
N GLY A 8 14.02 -6.27 1.61
CA GLY A 8 15.23 -6.36 2.42
C GLY A 8 15.39 -5.25 3.46
N ALA A 9 14.48 -4.29 3.49
CA ALA A 9 14.53 -3.17 4.43
C ALA A 9 14.04 -3.61 5.82
N ASP A 10 14.43 -2.86 6.86
CA ASP A 10 14.02 -3.13 8.24
C ASP A 10 12.61 -2.60 8.50
N CYS A 11 11.63 -3.20 7.83
CA CYS A 11 10.22 -2.88 8.00
C CYS A 11 9.35 -4.09 7.67
N ARG A 12 8.15 -4.14 8.23
CA ARG A 12 7.15 -5.12 7.86
C ARG A 12 6.33 -4.59 6.70
N ILE A 13 6.09 -5.46 5.73
CA ILE A 13 5.38 -5.12 4.50
C ILE A 13 4.21 -6.07 4.36
N ALA A 14 3.04 -5.53 4.03
CA ALA A 14 1.84 -6.33 3.83
C ALA A 14 0.92 -5.71 2.79
N PHE A 15 0.16 -6.56 2.11
CA PHE A 15 -1.02 -6.15 1.37
C PHE A 15 -2.25 -6.25 2.27
N VAL A 16 -3.16 -5.31 2.11
CA VAL A 16 -4.51 -5.36 2.71
C VAL A 16 -5.51 -5.27 1.57
N VAL A 17 -6.35 -6.29 1.45
CA VAL A 17 -7.37 -6.34 0.40
C VAL A 17 -8.75 -6.32 1.07
N THR A 18 -9.62 -5.40 0.62
CA THR A 18 -10.96 -5.21 1.20
C THR A 18 -11.95 -6.24 0.64
N ALA A 19 -11.60 -7.51 0.79
CA ALA A 19 -12.36 -8.67 0.37
C ALA A 19 -12.09 -9.81 1.34
N ASP A 20 -12.85 -10.92 1.22
CA ASP A 20 -12.56 -12.11 2.02
C ASP A 20 -11.21 -12.75 1.60
N ALA A 21 -10.75 -13.73 2.38
CA ALA A 21 -9.43 -14.32 2.17
C ALA A 21 -9.27 -14.98 0.80
N ASP A 22 -10.31 -15.65 0.28
CA ASP A 22 -10.25 -16.34 -1.00
C ASP A 22 -10.20 -15.33 -2.16
N ASP A 23 -11.05 -14.32 -2.12
CA ASP A 23 -11.09 -13.25 -3.13
C ASP A 23 -9.80 -12.43 -3.11
N ALA A 24 -9.23 -12.18 -1.92
CA ALA A 24 -7.96 -11.48 -1.78
C ALA A 24 -6.81 -12.25 -2.45
N ARG A 25 -6.74 -13.57 -2.23
CA ARG A 25 -5.74 -14.41 -2.87
C ARG A 25 -5.88 -14.43 -4.40
N GLU A 26 -7.11 -14.52 -4.88
CA GLU A 26 -7.39 -14.49 -6.31
C GLU A 26 -6.99 -13.16 -6.94
N PHE A 27 -7.32 -12.06 -6.28
CA PHE A 27 -6.99 -10.71 -6.75
C PHE A 27 -5.47 -10.48 -6.85
N LEU A 28 -4.72 -10.90 -5.83
CA LEU A 28 -3.27 -10.72 -5.79
C LEU A 28 -2.51 -11.73 -6.63
N GLY A 29 -3.11 -12.91 -6.89
CA GLY A 29 -2.42 -13.97 -7.62
C GLY A 29 -1.11 -14.39 -6.95
N PRO A 30 0.01 -14.45 -7.72
CA PRO A 30 1.30 -14.87 -7.15
C PRO A 30 1.80 -14.00 -6.00
N TRP A 31 1.40 -12.74 -5.92
CA TRP A 31 1.81 -11.84 -4.85
C TRP A 31 1.33 -12.29 -3.47
N ALA A 32 0.17 -12.97 -3.41
CA ALA A 32 -0.36 -13.48 -2.15
C ALA A 32 0.55 -14.52 -1.49
N GLN A 33 1.39 -15.20 -2.27
CA GLN A 33 2.36 -16.16 -1.76
C GLN A 33 3.69 -15.54 -1.38
N ARG A 34 4.02 -14.39 -1.97
CA ARG A 34 5.30 -13.70 -1.76
C ARG A 34 5.26 -12.69 -0.64
N MET A 35 4.10 -12.15 -0.35
CA MET A 35 3.91 -11.04 0.58
C MET A 35 2.86 -11.40 1.62
N LEU A 36 3.08 -10.93 2.85
CA LEU A 36 2.06 -11.01 3.89
C LEU A 36 0.78 -10.31 3.40
N THR A 37 -0.35 -10.98 3.53
CA THR A 37 -1.63 -10.49 3.03
C THR A 37 -2.68 -10.57 4.11
N PHE A 38 -3.40 -9.48 4.33
CA PHE A 38 -4.55 -9.42 5.23
C PHE A 38 -5.83 -9.21 4.42
N ALA A 39 -6.85 -9.99 4.73
CA ALA A 39 -8.19 -9.79 4.21
C ALA A 39 -8.96 -8.85 5.15
N ASP A 40 -9.60 -7.83 4.60
CA ASP A 40 -10.35 -6.82 5.36
C ASP A 40 -11.73 -6.60 4.72
N PRO A 41 -12.60 -7.64 4.71
CA PRO A 41 -13.89 -7.56 4.01
C PRO A 41 -14.83 -6.52 4.62
N ASP A 42 -14.78 -6.32 5.92
CA ASP A 42 -15.60 -5.33 6.62
C ASP A 42 -14.97 -3.93 6.67
N ARG A 43 -13.77 -3.81 6.12
CA ARG A 43 -13.01 -2.55 6.01
C ARG A 43 -12.65 -1.94 7.37
N ASP A 44 -12.55 -2.78 8.41
CA ASP A 44 -12.22 -2.33 9.76
C ASP A 44 -10.84 -1.70 9.85
N LEU A 45 -9.85 -2.31 9.20
CA LEU A 45 -8.49 -1.77 9.18
C LEU A 45 -8.42 -0.46 8.41
N VAL A 46 -9.11 -0.39 7.28
CA VAL A 46 -9.21 0.83 6.47
C VAL A 46 -9.81 1.98 7.27
N LYS A 47 -10.88 1.69 8.02
CA LYS A 47 -11.52 2.68 8.90
C LYS A 47 -10.60 3.11 10.02
N ALA A 48 -9.89 2.16 10.66
CA ALA A 48 -8.99 2.45 11.76
C ALA A 48 -7.82 3.34 11.34
N ILE A 49 -7.30 3.16 10.12
CA ILE A 49 -6.22 3.98 9.57
C ILE A 49 -6.73 5.34 9.07
N GLY A 50 -7.98 5.40 8.64
CA GLY A 50 -8.57 6.64 8.11
C GLY A 50 -8.33 6.85 6.62
N VAL A 51 -8.21 5.77 5.86
CA VAL A 51 -8.04 5.82 4.40
C VAL A 51 -9.38 6.14 3.74
N ASN A 52 -9.37 7.06 2.78
CA ASN A 52 -10.59 7.50 2.06
C ASN A 52 -10.71 6.92 0.66
N GLU A 53 -9.59 6.65 -0.02
CA GLU A 53 -9.58 6.16 -1.41
C GLU A 53 -8.58 5.02 -1.58
N LEU A 54 -8.88 4.08 -2.47
CA LEU A 54 -8.00 2.97 -2.84
C LEU A 54 -7.63 3.06 -4.33
N PRO A 55 -6.44 2.61 -4.73
CA PRO A 55 -5.43 2.02 -3.87
C PRO A 55 -4.78 3.04 -2.95
N ALA A 56 -4.22 2.58 -1.85
CA ALA A 56 -3.52 3.44 -0.91
C ALA A 56 -2.18 2.83 -0.50
N PHE A 57 -1.21 3.70 -0.26
CA PHE A 57 0.06 3.34 0.38
C PHE A 57 0.08 3.98 1.76
N VAL A 58 0.35 3.19 2.79
CA VAL A 58 0.38 3.65 4.17
C VAL A 58 1.69 3.26 4.83
N HIS A 59 2.36 4.24 5.42
CA HIS A 59 3.52 4.00 6.28
C HIS A 59 3.09 4.23 7.72
N LEU A 60 3.13 3.18 8.55
CA LEU A 60 2.82 3.25 9.97
C LEU A 60 4.12 3.26 10.78
N ARG A 61 4.16 4.09 11.81
CA ARG A 61 5.23 4.04 12.83
C ARG A 61 5.00 2.88 13.79
N GLN A 62 5.98 2.58 14.63
CA GLN A 62 5.87 1.51 15.62
C GLN A 62 4.73 1.74 16.61
N ASP A 63 4.39 2.98 16.91
CA ASP A 63 3.25 3.34 17.77
C ASP A 63 1.90 3.30 17.05
N ARG A 64 1.90 2.84 15.77
CA ARG A 64 0.73 2.72 14.89
C ARG A 64 0.17 4.05 14.38
N SER A 65 0.87 5.16 14.61
CA SER A 65 0.48 6.41 13.98
C SER A 65 0.86 6.42 12.50
N VAL A 66 0.09 7.13 11.69
CA VAL A 66 0.36 7.26 10.25
C VAL A 66 1.51 8.25 10.04
N ALA A 67 2.61 7.77 9.46
CA ALA A 67 3.74 8.61 9.10
C ALA A 67 3.57 9.21 7.71
N ALA A 68 2.98 8.47 6.77
CA ALA A 68 2.73 8.91 5.40
C ALA A 68 1.56 8.13 4.82
N LEU A 69 0.81 8.77 3.93
CA LEU A 69 -0.35 8.21 3.27
C LEU A 69 -0.42 8.77 1.85
N ALA A 70 -0.61 7.87 0.88
CA ALA A 70 -0.94 8.24 -0.50
C ALA A 70 -2.21 7.51 -0.90
N GLU A 71 -3.16 8.22 -1.50
CA GLU A 71 -4.47 7.71 -1.85
C GLU A 71 -4.77 7.88 -3.34
N GLY A 72 -5.50 6.91 -3.93
CA GLY A 72 -5.68 6.82 -5.35
C GLY A 72 -4.36 6.51 -6.04
N TRP A 73 -4.35 6.41 -7.36
CA TRP A 73 -3.08 6.28 -8.07
C TRP A 73 -2.62 7.66 -8.55
N ASP A 74 -2.01 8.38 -7.63
CA ASP A 74 -1.38 9.69 -7.85
C ASP A 74 0.14 9.52 -7.69
N PRO A 75 0.90 9.30 -8.78
CA PRO A 75 2.33 9.02 -8.68
C PRO A 75 3.14 10.04 -7.88
N PRO A 76 2.92 11.37 -8.01
CA PRO A 76 3.64 12.32 -7.17
C PRO A 76 3.42 12.10 -5.67
N GLU A 77 2.19 11.85 -5.24
CA GLU A 77 1.86 11.61 -3.83
C GLU A 77 2.49 10.32 -3.33
N TRP A 78 2.41 9.24 -4.13
CA TRP A 78 3.06 7.97 -3.81
C TRP A 78 4.58 8.12 -3.73
N ARG A 79 5.16 8.86 -4.66
CA ARG A 79 6.60 9.12 -4.68
C ARG A 79 7.05 9.81 -3.40
N ASP A 80 6.31 10.81 -2.94
CA ASP A 80 6.63 11.55 -1.72
C ASP A 80 6.54 10.64 -0.49
N ALA A 81 5.46 9.86 -0.36
CA ALA A 81 5.28 8.93 0.74
C ALA A 81 6.37 7.86 0.79
N VAL A 82 6.72 7.29 -0.36
CA VAL A 82 7.76 6.25 -0.46
C VAL A 82 9.15 6.83 -0.26
N SER A 83 9.39 8.09 -0.66
CA SER A 83 10.66 8.77 -0.41
C SER A 83 10.90 8.97 1.09
N GLU A 84 9.87 9.32 1.84
CA GLU A 84 9.97 9.45 3.30
C GLU A 84 10.25 8.10 3.97
N LEU A 85 9.61 7.02 3.50
CA LEU A 85 9.90 5.68 3.97
C LEU A 85 11.35 5.28 3.68
N ALA A 86 11.82 5.52 2.46
CA ALA A 86 13.19 5.18 2.06
C ALA A 86 14.22 5.91 2.94
N LYS A 87 13.99 7.18 3.25
CA LYS A 87 14.84 7.93 4.17
C LYS A 87 14.83 7.33 5.57
N ALA A 88 13.64 7.00 6.10
CA ALA A 88 13.51 6.43 7.43
C ALA A 88 14.22 5.08 7.55
N MET A 89 14.25 4.30 6.48
CA MET A 89 14.88 2.97 6.44
C MET A 89 16.31 2.99 5.91
N SER A 90 16.87 4.13 5.55
CA SER A 90 18.17 4.24 4.84
C SER A 90 18.20 3.37 3.59
N TRP A 91 17.15 3.39 2.82
CA TRP A 91 16.91 2.54 1.64
C TRP A 91 16.81 3.38 0.38
N THR A 92 17.04 2.75 -0.77
CA THR A 92 16.89 3.44 -2.07
C THR A 92 15.42 3.44 -2.48
N ARG A 93 14.90 4.61 -2.84
CA ARG A 93 13.52 4.73 -3.31
C ARG A 93 13.35 4.09 -4.71
N PRO A 94 12.34 3.23 -4.92
CA PRO A 94 12.02 2.76 -6.27
C PRO A 94 11.49 3.89 -7.15
N ASN A 95 11.57 3.72 -8.47
CA ASN A 95 11.02 4.69 -9.42
C ASN A 95 9.49 4.66 -9.39
N ILE A 96 8.88 5.82 -9.19
CA ILE A 96 7.43 5.99 -9.17
C ILE A 96 7.05 7.20 -10.02
N PRO A 97 6.29 7.04 -11.13
CA PRO A 97 5.88 5.75 -11.67
C PRO A 97 7.02 5.03 -12.39
N GLY A 98 6.91 3.70 -12.48
CA GLY A 98 7.77 2.88 -13.32
C GLY A 98 7.21 2.80 -14.74
N PRO A 99 8.00 2.28 -15.71
CA PRO A 99 7.58 2.26 -17.13
C PRO A 99 6.31 1.47 -17.41
N ALA A 100 6.04 0.42 -16.61
CA ALA A 100 4.87 -0.44 -16.78
C ALA A 100 3.70 -0.06 -15.87
N ASP A 101 3.83 0.98 -15.09
CA ASP A 101 2.77 1.42 -14.19
C ASP A 101 1.62 2.08 -14.97
N PRO A 102 0.39 1.98 -14.47
CA PRO A 102 -0.74 2.63 -15.13
C PRO A 102 -0.64 4.15 -15.07
N LYS A 103 -1.42 4.81 -15.94
CA LYS A 103 -1.59 6.25 -15.89
C LYS A 103 -2.32 6.64 -14.60
N PRO A 104 -2.15 7.89 -14.12
CA PRO A 104 -2.84 8.34 -12.92
C PRO A 104 -4.35 8.16 -12.98
N TYR A 105 -4.94 7.77 -11.86
CA TYR A 105 -6.40 7.70 -11.71
C TYR A 105 -6.78 7.94 -10.25
N PRO A 106 -8.02 8.43 -9.98
CA PRO A 106 -8.40 8.87 -8.64
C PRO A 106 -8.65 7.74 -7.64
N GLY A 107 -8.75 6.50 -8.10
CA GLY A 107 -9.08 5.39 -7.22
C GLY A 107 -10.57 5.28 -6.93
N SER A 108 -10.92 4.45 -5.96
CA SER A 108 -12.28 4.19 -5.54
C SER A 108 -12.44 4.46 -4.04
N PRO A 109 -13.69 4.70 -3.57
CA PRO A 109 -13.91 4.91 -2.13
C PRO A 109 -13.42 3.73 -1.30
N ALA A 110 -12.61 4.01 -0.28
CA ALA A 110 -12.03 2.98 0.57
C ALA A 110 -13.10 2.25 1.39
N LEU A 111 -14.18 2.92 1.72
CA LEU A 111 -15.29 2.38 2.51
C LEU A 111 -16.40 1.76 1.65
N GLY A 112 -16.23 1.73 0.34
CA GLY A 112 -17.10 0.98 -0.58
C GLY A 112 -18.39 1.66 -0.98
N ALA A 113 -18.56 2.93 -0.70
CA ALA A 113 -19.83 3.61 -1.02
C ALA A 113 -19.68 4.60 -2.14
#